data_3f2dbdd7ecefa8c93f5b6bece51e1d51
#
_entry.id   3f2dbdd7ecefa8c93f5b6bece51e1d51
#
_cell.length_a   1.000
_cell.length_b   1.000
_cell.length_c   1.000
_cell.angle_alpha   90.00
_cell.angle_beta   90.00
_cell.angle_gamma   90.00
#
_symmetry.space_group_name_H-M   'P 1'
#
loop_
_entity.id
_entity.type
_entity.pdbx_description
1 polymer ?
#
loop_
_entity_poly.entity_id
_entity_poly.type
_entity_poly.pdbx_seq_one_letter_code
_entity_poly.pdbx_strand_id
1 'polypeptide(L)'
;MYDYLVVGSGLYGAIFAHEAKASGKSVLVVEKRPNFENLTPIFPNERLHLEYPGVKTSMAMRVMDLLSPIGKGQRGMIVSPPKAGKTTLLKQVATTITKNHPEMHLIILLIDERPEEVTDIRETVTGENVEVIYSTFDELPERHKRVSEMVVERAKRLVEHGRDVMILLDSITRLARAYNLVVPPSGRTLSGGLDPAALHMPKHFFGAARNIREGGSLTILATALIETGSRMDDVIYEEFKGTGNMELVLDRKLSEKRIFPAIDILRSGTRRDDLLLSSAEAEAVDIVHKATNTQKPEDTVERILDLFAKTKNNTEFVEITRKKGSFY
;
A
#
# COMPACT_ATOMS: atom_id res chain seq x y z
N MET A 1 -18.13 -33.52 -24.33
CA MET A 1 -19.50 -33.28 -23.82
C MET A 1 -19.51 -33.75 -22.37
N TYR A 2 -20.09 -32.97 -21.44
CA TYR A 2 -20.22 -33.38 -20.03
C TYR A 2 -21.55 -34.09 -19.80
N ASP A 3 -21.53 -35.10 -18.90
CA ASP A 3 -22.78 -35.82 -18.55
C ASP A 3 -23.69 -34.97 -17.66
N TYR A 4 -23.07 -34.12 -16.80
CA TYR A 4 -23.82 -33.23 -15.89
C TYR A 4 -23.24 -31.81 -15.90
N LEU A 5 -24.16 -30.86 -15.78
CA LEU A 5 -23.88 -29.45 -15.48
C LEU A 5 -24.39 -29.15 -14.08
N VAL A 6 -23.48 -28.84 -13.15
CA VAL A 6 -23.82 -28.45 -11.77
C VAL A 6 -23.66 -26.94 -11.66
N VAL A 7 -24.74 -26.22 -11.31
CA VAL A 7 -24.74 -24.79 -11.08
C VAL A 7 -24.75 -24.55 -9.58
N GLY A 8 -23.62 -24.02 -9.06
CA GLY A 8 -23.37 -23.82 -7.64
C GLY A 8 -22.55 -24.95 -7.03
N SER A 9 -21.39 -24.57 -6.43
CA SER A 9 -20.48 -25.49 -5.72
C SER A 9 -20.72 -25.50 -4.20
N GLY A 10 -21.86 -25.02 -3.74
CA GLY A 10 -22.28 -25.18 -2.35
C GLY A 10 -22.29 -26.66 -1.92
N LEU A 11 -22.52 -26.92 -0.62
CA LEU A 11 -22.41 -28.28 -0.05
C LEU A 11 -23.08 -29.37 -0.93
N TYR A 12 -24.28 -29.14 -1.39
CA TYR A 12 -25.01 -30.11 -2.23
C TYR A 12 -24.41 -30.26 -3.63
N GLY A 13 -24.02 -29.15 -4.28
CA GLY A 13 -23.41 -29.19 -5.60
C GLY A 13 -22.03 -29.89 -5.59
N ALA A 14 -21.26 -29.64 -4.57
CA ALA A 14 -19.94 -30.29 -4.38
C ALA A 14 -20.08 -31.80 -4.13
N ILE A 15 -21.00 -32.22 -3.26
CA ILE A 15 -21.31 -33.64 -2.99
C ILE A 15 -21.77 -34.33 -4.25
N PHE A 16 -22.76 -33.75 -4.98
CA PHE A 16 -23.26 -34.30 -6.22
C PHE A 16 -22.16 -34.48 -7.28
N ALA A 17 -21.31 -33.45 -7.46
CA ALA A 17 -20.22 -33.51 -8.42
C ALA A 17 -19.21 -34.62 -8.06
N HIS A 18 -18.91 -34.79 -6.75
CA HIS A 18 -18.02 -35.82 -6.24
C HIS A 18 -18.58 -37.22 -6.52
N GLU A 19 -19.84 -37.46 -6.15
CA GLU A 19 -20.53 -38.76 -6.33
C GLU A 19 -20.68 -39.12 -7.82
N ALA A 20 -21.06 -38.14 -8.65
CA ALA A 20 -21.14 -38.35 -10.10
C ALA A 20 -19.79 -38.70 -10.70
N LYS A 21 -18.68 -38.05 -10.27
CA LYS A 21 -17.34 -38.35 -10.71
C LYS A 21 -16.88 -39.74 -10.23
N ALA A 22 -17.16 -40.10 -8.97
CA ALA A 22 -16.90 -41.42 -8.43
C ALA A 22 -17.62 -42.53 -9.19
N SER A 23 -18.80 -42.23 -9.78
CA SER A 23 -19.57 -43.10 -10.64
C SER A 23 -19.14 -43.08 -12.13
N GLY A 24 -17.97 -42.51 -12.43
CA GLY A 24 -17.38 -42.48 -13.77
C GLY A 24 -18.04 -41.48 -14.74
N LYS A 25 -18.81 -40.52 -14.23
CA LYS A 25 -19.45 -39.46 -15.02
C LYS A 25 -18.61 -38.23 -15.13
N SER A 26 -18.66 -37.54 -16.26
CA SER A 26 -18.03 -36.23 -16.47
C SER A 26 -18.96 -35.12 -16.01
N VAL A 27 -18.46 -34.22 -15.15
CA VAL A 27 -19.23 -33.15 -14.54
C VAL A 27 -18.57 -31.80 -14.80
N LEU A 28 -19.32 -30.85 -15.35
CA LEU A 28 -18.92 -29.45 -15.38
C LEU A 28 -19.62 -28.73 -14.21
N VAL A 29 -18.84 -28.20 -13.29
CA VAL A 29 -19.35 -27.37 -12.20
C VAL A 29 -19.18 -25.90 -12.59
N VAL A 30 -20.26 -25.16 -12.61
CA VAL A 30 -20.28 -23.71 -12.84
C VAL A 30 -20.69 -23.03 -11.55
N GLU A 31 -19.81 -22.24 -11.00
CA GLU A 31 -20.05 -21.46 -9.79
C GLU A 31 -20.12 -19.98 -10.10
N LYS A 32 -21.05 -19.29 -9.45
CA LYS A 32 -21.01 -17.84 -9.41
C LYS A 32 -19.79 -17.43 -8.57
N ARG A 33 -18.88 -16.63 -9.14
CA ARG A 33 -17.74 -16.12 -8.39
C ARG A 33 -18.23 -15.44 -7.11
N PRO A 34 -17.60 -15.70 -5.96
CA PRO A 34 -17.94 -14.97 -4.74
C PRO A 34 -17.67 -13.48 -4.96
N ASN A 35 -18.61 -12.65 -4.54
CA ASN A 35 -18.38 -11.21 -4.51
C ASN A 35 -17.23 -10.91 -3.55
N PHE A 36 -16.43 -9.90 -3.86
CA PHE A 36 -15.31 -9.44 -3.04
C PHE A 36 -15.67 -9.30 -1.55
N GLU A 37 -16.86 -8.78 -1.25
CA GLU A 37 -17.33 -8.56 0.12
C GLU A 37 -17.61 -9.87 0.90
N ASN A 38 -17.77 -10.99 0.20
CA ASN A 38 -18.03 -12.31 0.80
C ASN A 38 -16.75 -13.14 0.98
N LEU A 39 -15.60 -12.66 0.49
CA LEU A 39 -14.30 -13.31 0.66
C LEU A 39 -13.79 -13.12 2.08
N THR A 40 -13.07 -14.12 2.60
CA THR A 40 -12.58 -14.11 3.99
C THR A 40 -11.29 -13.29 4.12
N PRO A 41 -11.32 -12.12 4.78
CA PRO A 41 -10.11 -11.33 4.97
C PRO A 41 -9.20 -11.96 6.02
N ILE A 42 -7.89 -11.95 5.75
CA ILE A 42 -6.83 -12.37 6.67
C ILE A 42 -5.78 -11.26 6.81
N PHE A 43 -4.93 -11.36 7.82
CA PHE A 43 -3.80 -10.45 7.95
C PHE A 43 -2.81 -10.64 6.81
N PRO A 44 -2.14 -9.56 6.34
CA PRO A 44 -1.00 -9.66 5.46
C PRO A 44 0.06 -10.59 6.06
N ASN A 45 0.37 -11.69 5.39
CA ASN A 45 1.32 -12.71 5.83
C ASN A 45 2.30 -13.15 4.74
N GLU A 46 2.21 -12.53 3.56
CA GLU A 46 3.13 -12.71 2.44
C GLU A 46 3.74 -11.35 2.10
N ARG A 47 5.05 -11.22 2.34
CA ARG A 47 5.78 -9.97 2.14
C ARG A 47 6.01 -9.69 0.67
N LEU A 48 5.78 -8.45 0.27
CA LEU A 48 6.17 -7.91 -1.02
C LEU A 48 7.60 -7.35 -0.90
N HIS A 49 8.59 -8.15 -1.26
CA HIS A 49 9.99 -7.77 -1.14
C HIS A 49 10.33 -6.60 -2.07
N LEU A 50 10.81 -5.51 -1.49
CA LEU A 50 11.31 -4.34 -2.22
C LEU A 50 12.81 -4.44 -2.50
N GLU A 51 13.55 -5.22 -1.73
CA GLU A 51 14.92 -5.61 -2.03
C GLU A 51 14.93 -7.01 -2.66
N TYR A 52 15.66 -7.16 -3.77
CA TYR A 52 15.83 -8.45 -4.44
C TYR A 52 17.30 -8.88 -4.43
N PRO A 53 17.62 -10.15 -4.09
CA PRO A 53 19.00 -10.64 -4.05
C PRO A 53 19.72 -10.44 -5.38
N GLY A 54 20.94 -9.90 -5.32
CA GLY A 54 21.79 -9.70 -6.51
C GLY A 54 21.48 -8.48 -7.37
N VAL A 55 20.41 -7.72 -7.06
CA VAL A 55 20.07 -6.47 -7.74
C VAL A 55 20.41 -5.28 -6.85
N LYS A 56 21.08 -4.27 -7.41
CA LYS A 56 21.34 -3.01 -6.67
C LYS A 56 20.03 -2.28 -6.41
N THR A 57 19.56 -2.36 -5.17
CA THR A 57 18.33 -1.71 -4.71
C THR A 57 18.63 -0.35 -4.10
N SER A 58 17.77 0.64 -4.31
CA SER A 58 17.93 1.96 -3.71
C SER A 58 17.84 1.89 -2.19
N MET A 59 18.53 2.78 -1.50
CA MET A 59 18.51 2.84 -0.03
C MET A 59 17.07 3.01 0.50
N ALA A 60 16.25 3.82 -0.17
CA ALA A 60 14.85 4.03 0.23
C ALA A 60 14.05 2.72 0.22
N MET A 61 14.21 1.90 -0.81
CA MET A 61 13.53 0.60 -0.90
C MET A 61 14.03 -0.39 0.15
N ARG A 62 15.33 -0.39 0.43
CA ARG A 62 15.94 -1.23 1.49
C ARG A 62 15.42 -0.85 2.88
N VAL A 63 15.41 0.46 3.18
CA VAL A 63 14.88 0.98 4.46
C VAL A 63 13.41 0.64 4.61
N MET A 64 12.60 0.88 3.57
CA MET A 64 11.17 0.59 3.58
C MET A 64 10.90 -0.90 3.73
N ASP A 65 11.63 -1.74 3.01
CA ASP A 65 11.48 -3.19 3.04
C ASP A 65 11.70 -3.77 4.45
N LEU A 66 12.63 -3.21 5.21
CA LEU A 66 12.96 -3.69 6.55
C LEU A 66 12.14 -3.00 7.66
N LEU A 67 11.99 -1.67 7.62
CA LEU A 67 11.41 -0.88 8.72
C LEU A 67 9.89 -0.68 8.58
N SER A 68 9.35 -0.77 7.38
CA SER A 68 7.92 -0.66 7.11
C SER A 68 7.52 -1.67 6.02
N PRO A 69 7.68 -2.98 6.29
CA PRO A 69 7.43 -4.02 5.30
C PRO A 69 5.98 -3.98 4.79
N ILE A 70 5.80 -4.25 3.51
CA ILE A 70 4.50 -4.33 2.86
C ILE A 70 4.17 -5.80 2.65
N GLY A 71 3.00 -6.23 3.12
CA GLY A 71 2.45 -7.53 2.80
C GLY A 71 1.31 -7.45 1.79
N LYS A 72 1.02 -8.54 1.09
CA LYS A 72 -0.18 -8.66 0.26
C LYS A 72 -1.42 -8.37 1.09
N GLY A 73 -2.25 -7.44 0.63
CA GLY A 73 -3.43 -6.98 1.38
C GLY A 73 -3.17 -5.83 2.37
N GLN A 74 -1.98 -5.23 2.37
CA GLN A 74 -1.61 -4.12 3.26
C GLN A 74 -2.44 -2.86 2.98
N ARG A 75 -2.84 -2.15 4.04
CA ARG A 75 -3.38 -0.78 4.00
C ARG A 75 -2.30 0.17 4.47
N GLY A 76 -1.44 0.60 3.54
CA GLY A 76 -0.28 1.44 3.86
C GLY A 76 -0.50 2.91 3.53
N MET A 77 0.11 3.78 4.35
CA MET A 77 0.19 5.21 4.07
C MET A 77 1.64 5.67 3.97
N ILE A 78 1.93 6.45 2.93
CA ILE A 78 3.14 7.26 2.84
C ILE A 78 2.77 8.68 3.25
N VAL A 79 3.12 9.06 4.46
CA VAL A 79 2.80 10.36 5.05
C VAL A 79 3.92 11.35 4.73
N SER A 80 3.59 12.42 4.04
CA SER A 80 4.62 13.32 3.51
C SER A 80 4.29 14.79 3.70
N PRO A 81 5.20 15.57 4.28
CA PRO A 81 5.19 17.01 4.12
C PRO A 81 5.57 17.38 2.68
N PRO A 82 5.25 18.62 2.22
CA PRO A 82 5.67 19.10 0.91
C PRO A 82 7.19 19.02 0.72
N LYS A 83 7.63 18.63 -0.50
CA LYS A 83 9.03 18.57 -0.93
C LYS A 83 9.92 17.55 -0.17
N ALA A 84 9.34 16.57 0.50
CA ALA A 84 10.09 15.52 1.20
C ALA A 84 10.45 14.29 0.34
N GLY A 85 10.15 14.31 -0.98
CA GLY A 85 10.51 13.22 -1.88
C GLY A 85 9.40 12.19 -2.13
N LYS A 86 8.13 12.53 -1.82
CA LYS A 86 6.94 11.68 -1.97
C LYS A 86 6.86 11.02 -3.37
N THR A 87 6.85 11.82 -4.42
CA THR A 87 6.69 11.34 -5.81
C THR A 87 7.85 10.43 -6.24
N THR A 88 9.08 10.76 -5.83
CA THR A 88 10.25 9.93 -6.10
C THR A 88 10.13 8.56 -5.41
N LEU A 89 9.71 8.55 -4.15
CA LEU A 89 9.51 7.30 -3.40
C LEU A 89 8.41 6.45 -4.02
N LEU A 90 7.27 7.05 -4.38
CA LEU A 90 6.17 6.35 -5.02
C LEU A 90 6.60 5.70 -6.35
N LYS A 91 7.36 6.42 -7.19
CA LYS A 91 7.92 5.88 -8.44
C LYS A 91 8.89 4.73 -8.19
N GLN A 92 9.72 4.81 -7.15
CA GLN A 92 10.63 3.74 -6.78
C GLN A 92 9.87 2.49 -6.33
N VAL A 93 8.82 2.65 -5.52
CA VAL A 93 7.95 1.53 -5.12
C VAL A 93 7.31 0.91 -6.36
N ALA A 94 6.69 1.71 -7.23
CA ALA A 94 6.05 1.23 -8.46
C ALA A 94 7.03 0.42 -9.34
N THR A 95 8.20 0.99 -9.63
CA THR A 95 9.22 0.34 -10.45
C THR A 95 9.73 -0.95 -9.79
N THR A 96 9.88 -0.96 -8.48
CA THR A 96 10.37 -2.11 -7.73
C THR A 96 9.33 -3.24 -7.74
N ILE A 97 8.06 -2.92 -7.49
CA ILE A 97 6.96 -3.89 -7.54
C ILE A 97 6.84 -4.50 -8.94
N THR A 98 6.89 -3.68 -9.99
CA THR A 98 6.83 -4.18 -11.37
C THR A 98 7.97 -5.13 -11.71
N LYS A 99 9.17 -4.92 -11.15
CA LYS A 99 10.35 -5.78 -11.39
C LYS A 99 10.36 -7.03 -10.55
N ASN A 100 10.04 -6.90 -9.26
CA ASN A 100 10.16 -7.99 -8.28
C ASN A 100 8.92 -8.89 -8.24
N HIS A 101 7.75 -8.34 -8.63
CA HIS A 101 6.45 -8.99 -8.59
C HIS A 101 5.71 -8.78 -9.92
N PRO A 102 6.23 -9.30 -11.06
CA PRO A 102 5.65 -9.05 -12.39
C PRO A 102 4.25 -9.67 -12.57
N GLU A 103 3.90 -10.63 -11.73
CA GLU A 103 2.56 -11.26 -11.68
C GLU A 103 1.49 -10.35 -11.04
N MET A 104 1.92 -9.38 -10.22
CA MET A 104 1.02 -8.46 -9.53
C MET A 104 0.45 -7.42 -10.49
N HIS A 105 -0.85 -7.20 -10.41
CA HIS A 105 -1.50 -6.14 -11.17
C HIS A 105 -1.36 -4.80 -10.45
N LEU A 106 -0.57 -3.90 -11.00
CA LEU A 106 -0.27 -2.59 -10.43
C LEU A 106 -1.14 -1.50 -11.06
N ILE A 107 -1.98 -0.85 -10.25
CA ILE A 107 -2.77 0.31 -10.64
C ILE A 107 -2.19 1.54 -9.93
N ILE A 108 -1.73 2.52 -10.70
CA ILE A 108 -1.31 3.82 -10.18
C ILE A 108 -2.45 4.80 -10.41
N LEU A 109 -3.04 5.28 -9.31
CA LEU A 109 -4.16 6.23 -9.33
C LEU A 109 -3.70 7.61 -8.88
N LEU A 110 -3.71 8.56 -9.80
CA LEU A 110 -3.29 9.95 -9.58
C LEU A 110 -4.52 10.84 -9.55
N ILE A 111 -4.79 11.46 -8.40
CA ILE A 111 -5.96 12.33 -8.19
C ILE A 111 -5.52 13.75 -7.91
N ASP A 112 -6.02 14.70 -8.73
CA ASP A 112 -5.73 16.13 -8.59
C ASP A 112 -4.22 16.43 -8.70
N GLU A 113 -3.47 15.59 -9.47
CA GLU A 113 -2.05 15.78 -9.75
C GLU A 113 -1.82 16.57 -11.03
N ARG A 114 -0.60 17.05 -11.21
CA ARG A 114 -0.20 17.85 -12.37
C ARG A 114 -0.02 16.99 -13.62
N PRO A 115 -0.43 17.48 -14.82
CA PRO A 115 -0.27 16.72 -16.07
C PRO A 115 1.17 16.26 -16.33
N GLU A 116 2.17 17.09 -16.00
CA GLU A 116 3.59 16.75 -16.15
C GLU A 116 4.02 15.61 -15.21
N GLU A 117 3.49 15.53 -13.98
CA GLU A 117 3.76 14.43 -13.06
C GLU A 117 3.10 13.13 -13.53
N VAL A 118 1.91 13.22 -14.13
CA VAL A 118 1.23 12.09 -14.77
C VAL A 118 2.07 11.52 -15.92
N THR A 119 2.56 12.40 -16.80
CA THR A 119 3.40 12.00 -17.94
C THR A 119 4.68 11.31 -17.47
N ASP A 120 5.37 11.91 -16.51
CA ASP A 120 6.62 11.36 -15.94
C ASP A 120 6.42 9.96 -15.34
N ILE A 121 5.31 9.70 -14.62
CA ILE A 121 4.99 8.38 -14.08
C ILE A 121 4.69 7.38 -15.20
N ARG A 122 3.91 7.76 -16.21
CA ARG A 122 3.54 6.89 -17.34
C ARG A 122 4.75 6.47 -18.18
N GLU A 123 5.73 7.35 -18.33
CA GLU A 123 6.96 7.06 -19.06
C GLU A 123 7.96 6.23 -18.22
N THR A 124 7.96 6.43 -16.91
CA THR A 124 8.92 5.78 -16.01
C THR A 124 8.48 4.37 -15.60
N VAL A 125 7.17 4.18 -15.34
CA VAL A 125 6.64 2.91 -14.84
C VAL A 125 5.87 2.19 -15.93
N THR A 126 6.49 1.18 -16.52
CA THR A 126 5.93 0.39 -17.62
C THR A 126 5.95 -1.10 -17.30
N GLY A 127 4.96 -1.86 -17.77
CA GLY A 127 4.85 -3.30 -17.59
C GLY A 127 3.52 -3.85 -18.13
N GLU A 128 3.42 -5.15 -18.38
CA GLU A 128 2.21 -5.78 -18.91
C GLU A 128 1.01 -5.64 -17.96
N ASN A 129 1.27 -5.70 -16.66
CA ASN A 129 0.25 -5.63 -15.61
C ASN A 129 0.21 -4.25 -14.93
N VAL A 130 0.65 -3.17 -15.61
CA VAL A 130 0.69 -1.81 -15.07
C VAL A 130 -0.36 -0.95 -15.75
N GLU A 131 -1.21 -0.32 -14.95
CA GLU A 131 -2.19 0.66 -15.39
C GLU A 131 -1.97 1.99 -14.66
N VAL A 132 -1.82 3.09 -15.42
CA VAL A 132 -1.78 4.45 -14.85
C VAL A 132 -3.09 5.14 -15.18
N ILE A 133 -3.89 5.37 -14.16
CA ILE A 133 -5.21 6.00 -14.22
C ILE A 133 -5.14 7.33 -13.47
N TYR A 134 -5.69 8.37 -14.03
CA TYR A 134 -5.55 9.71 -13.46
C TYR A 134 -6.76 10.60 -13.69
N SER A 135 -6.85 11.63 -12.88
CA SER A 135 -7.71 12.78 -13.03
C SER A 135 -6.93 14.00 -12.53
N THR A 136 -6.55 14.88 -13.46
CA THR A 136 -5.64 16.01 -13.21
C THR A 136 -6.33 17.19 -12.54
N PHE A 137 -5.57 18.12 -11.97
CA PHE A 137 -6.08 19.23 -11.14
C PHE A 137 -7.03 20.19 -11.87
N ASP A 138 -7.00 20.20 -13.19
CA ASP A 138 -7.89 21.00 -14.05
C ASP A 138 -9.25 20.35 -14.30
N GLU A 139 -9.47 19.15 -13.80
CA GLU A 139 -10.74 18.43 -13.92
C GLU A 139 -11.65 18.67 -12.72
N LEU A 140 -12.95 18.45 -12.92
CA LEU A 140 -13.97 18.65 -11.87
C LEU A 140 -13.86 17.60 -10.76
N PRO A 141 -14.20 17.94 -9.50
CA PRO A 141 -14.16 17.00 -8.36
C PRO A 141 -15.01 15.73 -8.56
N GLU A 142 -16.11 15.84 -9.31
CA GLU A 142 -16.97 14.69 -9.67
C GLU A 142 -16.22 13.65 -10.49
N ARG A 143 -15.25 14.08 -11.31
CA ARG A 143 -14.41 13.17 -12.09
C ARG A 143 -13.42 12.45 -11.19
N HIS A 144 -12.79 13.13 -10.24
CA HIS A 144 -11.92 12.53 -9.24
C HIS A 144 -12.65 11.43 -8.47
N LYS A 145 -13.86 11.72 -8.02
CA LYS A 145 -14.75 10.76 -7.38
C LYS A 145 -15.00 9.55 -8.28
N ARG A 146 -15.53 9.79 -9.49
CA ARG A 146 -15.90 8.73 -10.44
C ARG A 146 -14.73 7.82 -10.80
N VAL A 147 -13.56 8.39 -11.07
CA VAL A 147 -12.36 7.62 -11.43
C VAL A 147 -11.92 6.72 -10.26
N SER A 148 -11.94 7.23 -9.02
CA SER A 148 -11.58 6.43 -7.84
C SER A 148 -12.56 5.28 -7.61
N GLU A 149 -13.85 5.49 -7.77
CA GLU A 149 -14.88 4.44 -7.66
C GLU A 149 -14.68 3.35 -8.73
N MET A 150 -14.40 3.74 -9.97
CA MET A 150 -14.11 2.79 -11.05
C MET A 150 -12.86 1.96 -10.77
N VAL A 151 -11.80 2.57 -10.25
CA VAL A 151 -10.53 1.89 -9.94
C VAL A 151 -10.72 0.83 -8.84
N VAL A 152 -11.39 1.17 -7.74
CA VAL A 152 -11.60 0.21 -6.66
C VAL A 152 -12.49 -0.95 -7.10
N GLU A 153 -13.53 -0.70 -7.90
CA GLU A 153 -14.38 -1.76 -8.42
C GLU A 153 -13.64 -2.65 -9.44
N ARG A 154 -12.78 -2.08 -10.29
CA ARG A 154 -11.90 -2.85 -11.15
C ARG A 154 -10.95 -3.74 -10.34
N ALA A 155 -10.30 -3.20 -9.32
CA ALA A 155 -9.41 -3.95 -8.46
C ALA A 155 -10.13 -5.10 -7.76
N LYS A 156 -11.34 -4.88 -7.22
CA LYS A 156 -12.16 -5.93 -6.61
C LYS A 156 -12.47 -7.06 -7.61
N ARG A 157 -12.82 -6.72 -8.87
CA ARG A 157 -13.07 -7.75 -9.92
C ARG A 157 -11.83 -8.59 -10.20
N LEU A 158 -10.62 -7.97 -10.24
CA LEU A 158 -9.38 -8.71 -10.43
C LEU A 158 -9.10 -9.66 -9.26
N VAL A 159 -9.33 -9.21 -8.02
CA VAL A 159 -9.16 -10.06 -6.82
C VAL A 159 -10.15 -11.23 -6.80
N GLU A 160 -11.40 -11.01 -7.20
CA GLU A 160 -12.40 -12.10 -7.37
C GLU A 160 -11.95 -13.15 -8.41
N HIS A 161 -11.01 -12.80 -9.26
CA HIS A 161 -10.34 -13.72 -10.20
C HIS A 161 -9.08 -14.37 -9.63
N GLY A 162 -8.82 -14.19 -8.32
CA GLY A 162 -7.63 -14.71 -7.65
C GLY A 162 -6.34 -13.95 -7.97
N ARG A 163 -6.44 -12.71 -8.50
CA ARG A 163 -5.28 -11.89 -8.79
C ARG A 163 -4.80 -11.12 -7.56
N ASP A 164 -3.49 -10.95 -7.45
CA ASP A 164 -2.91 -10.00 -6.52
C ASP A 164 -2.85 -8.63 -7.17
N VAL A 165 -3.46 -7.65 -6.51
CA VAL A 165 -3.58 -6.27 -7.02
C VAL A 165 -2.96 -5.30 -6.04
N MET A 166 -2.19 -4.34 -6.54
CA MET A 166 -1.70 -3.21 -5.77
C MET A 166 -2.21 -1.90 -6.36
N ILE A 167 -2.80 -1.05 -5.53
CA ILE A 167 -3.13 0.33 -5.88
C ILE A 167 -2.15 1.26 -5.20
N LEU A 168 -1.44 2.07 -5.98
CA LEU A 168 -0.68 3.22 -5.51
C LEU A 168 -1.53 4.47 -5.73
N LEU A 169 -2.03 5.08 -4.64
CA LEU A 169 -2.88 6.27 -4.71
C LEU A 169 -2.10 7.53 -4.35
N ASP A 170 -2.00 8.47 -5.27
CA ASP A 170 -1.51 9.82 -5.00
C ASP A 170 -2.61 10.85 -5.28
N SER A 171 -3.30 11.42 -4.29
CA SER A 171 -3.22 11.16 -2.86
C SER A 171 -4.60 10.95 -2.24
N ILE A 172 -4.65 10.28 -1.08
CA ILE A 172 -5.89 10.13 -0.30
C ILE A 172 -6.40 11.47 0.22
N THR A 173 -5.49 12.41 0.53
CA THR A 173 -5.83 13.77 0.96
C THR A 173 -6.62 14.50 -0.11
N ARG A 174 -6.14 14.48 -1.35
CA ARG A 174 -6.82 15.14 -2.47
C ARG A 174 -8.14 14.45 -2.84
N LEU A 175 -8.18 13.13 -2.74
CA LEU A 175 -9.42 12.37 -2.91
C LEU A 175 -10.47 12.79 -1.88
N ALA A 176 -10.11 12.86 -0.59
CA ALA A 176 -11.03 13.29 0.47
C ALA A 176 -11.50 14.74 0.25
N ARG A 177 -10.61 15.64 -0.18
CA ARG A 177 -10.98 17.02 -0.55
C ARG A 177 -11.99 17.05 -1.72
N ALA A 178 -11.80 16.25 -2.75
CA ALA A 178 -12.74 16.17 -3.86
C ALA A 178 -14.13 15.69 -3.40
N TYR A 179 -14.17 14.67 -2.54
CA TYR A 179 -15.44 14.24 -1.94
C TYR A 179 -16.09 15.33 -1.08
N ASN A 180 -15.30 16.13 -0.36
CA ASN A 180 -15.81 17.23 0.45
C ASN A 180 -16.52 18.33 -0.37
N LEU A 181 -16.15 18.46 -1.64
CA LEU A 181 -16.80 19.41 -2.57
C LEU A 181 -18.07 18.85 -3.22
N VAL A 182 -18.20 17.52 -3.30
CA VAL A 182 -19.25 16.84 -4.10
C VAL A 182 -20.36 16.26 -3.24
N VAL A 183 -20.07 15.86 -1.99
CA VAL A 183 -21.08 15.25 -1.13
C VAL A 183 -22.06 16.31 -0.60
N PRO A 184 -23.37 15.98 -0.49
CA PRO A 184 -24.32 16.85 0.17
C PRO A 184 -23.91 17.13 1.62
N PRO A 185 -24.01 18.37 2.10
CA PRO A 185 -23.63 18.71 3.47
C PRO A 185 -24.41 17.89 4.51
N SER A 186 -23.69 17.27 5.45
CA SER A 186 -24.31 16.50 6.55
C SER A 186 -24.88 17.37 7.68
N GLY A 187 -24.61 18.67 7.64
CA GLY A 187 -24.94 19.62 8.72
C GLY A 187 -23.94 19.58 9.87
N ARG A 188 -22.88 18.77 9.78
CA ARG A 188 -21.77 18.70 10.74
C ARG A 188 -20.46 19.04 10.04
N THR A 189 -19.56 19.71 10.75
CA THR A 189 -18.27 20.10 10.19
C THR A 189 -17.17 19.77 11.20
N LEU A 190 -16.19 19.00 10.74
CA LEU A 190 -14.95 18.76 11.46
C LEU A 190 -14.02 19.98 11.34
N SER A 191 -12.96 20.00 12.13
CA SER A 191 -11.95 21.06 12.07
C SER A 191 -11.40 21.18 10.64
N GLY A 192 -11.13 22.42 10.19
CA GLY A 192 -10.64 22.68 8.84
C GLY A 192 -11.71 22.68 7.73
N GLY A 193 -13.01 22.64 8.08
CA GLY A 193 -14.10 22.71 7.08
C GLY A 193 -14.41 21.38 6.39
N LEU A 194 -14.00 20.24 6.97
CA LEU A 194 -14.24 18.92 6.44
C LEU A 194 -15.62 18.40 6.92
N ASP A 195 -16.47 17.99 5.99
CA ASP A 195 -17.71 17.29 6.32
C ASP A 195 -17.40 15.79 6.60
N PRO A 196 -17.90 15.22 7.73
CA PRO A 196 -17.72 13.78 8.01
C PRO A 196 -18.20 12.86 6.89
N ALA A 197 -19.25 13.24 6.17
CA ALA A 197 -19.77 12.46 5.05
C ALA A 197 -18.76 12.33 3.90
N ALA A 198 -17.88 13.30 3.72
CA ALA A 198 -16.83 13.28 2.71
C ALA A 198 -15.78 12.19 2.92
N LEU A 199 -15.64 11.71 4.16
CA LEU A 199 -14.68 10.65 4.50
C LEU A 199 -15.19 9.25 4.23
N HIS A 200 -16.49 9.05 4.11
CA HIS A 200 -17.09 7.72 4.05
C HIS A 200 -16.55 6.90 2.85
N MET A 201 -16.68 7.44 1.64
CA MET A 201 -16.24 6.72 0.44
C MET A 201 -14.71 6.58 0.33
N PRO A 202 -13.89 7.60 0.63
CA PRO A 202 -12.43 7.43 0.70
C PRO A 202 -12.00 6.40 1.76
N LYS A 203 -12.67 6.33 2.91
CA LYS A 203 -12.41 5.26 3.90
C LYS A 203 -12.83 3.89 3.39
N HIS A 204 -13.95 3.80 2.68
CA HIS A 204 -14.38 2.56 2.02
C HIS A 204 -13.37 2.12 0.95
N PHE A 205 -12.86 3.05 0.13
CA PHE A 205 -11.80 2.80 -0.84
C PHE A 205 -10.56 2.22 -0.14
N PHE A 206 -10.01 2.92 0.83
CA PHE A 206 -8.79 2.51 1.53
C PHE A 206 -9.00 1.23 2.36
N GLY A 207 -10.17 1.09 2.97
CA GLY A 207 -10.58 -0.10 3.74
C GLY A 207 -10.84 -1.34 2.89
N ALA A 208 -10.93 -1.22 1.56
CA ALA A 208 -11.05 -2.36 0.66
C ALA A 208 -9.76 -3.21 0.64
N ALA A 209 -8.60 -2.65 0.99
CA ALA A 209 -7.35 -3.39 1.05
C ALA A 209 -7.43 -4.54 2.06
N ARG A 210 -7.20 -5.76 1.59
CA ARG A 210 -7.21 -7.01 2.38
C ARG A 210 -6.50 -8.13 1.67
N ASN A 211 -5.89 -9.02 2.43
CA ASN A 211 -5.46 -10.33 1.96
C ASN A 211 -6.64 -11.30 2.08
N ILE A 212 -6.76 -12.25 1.18
CA ILE A 212 -7.93 -13.12 1.06
C ILE A 212 -7.50 -14.58 1.23
N ARG A 213 -8.21 -15.31 2.11
CA ARG A 213 -7.92 -16.73 2.38
C ARG A 213 -8.11 -17.61 1.15
N GLU A 214 -9.11 -17.32 0.34
CA GLU A 214 -9.50 -18.08 -0.86
C GLU A 214 -8.54 -17.80 -2.05
N GLY A 215 -7.63 -16.85 -1.91
CA GLY A 215 -6.66 -16.43 -2.91
C GLY A 215 -6.95 -15.05 -3.50
N GLY A 216 -5.89 -14.42 -3.99
CA GLY A 216 -5.88 -13.02 -4.40
C GLY A 216 -5.74 -12.06 -3.22
N SER A 217 -5.31 -10.85 -3.51
CA SER A 217 -5.16 -9.80 -2.51
C SER A 217 -5.37 -8.41 -3.11
N LEU A 218 -5.83 -7.46 -2.30
CA LEU A 218 -5.85 -6.05 -2.65
C LEU A 218 -4.96 -5.29 -1.67
N THR A 219 -3.82 -4.82 -2.13
CA THR A 219 -2.90 -3.95 -1.39
C THR A 219 -3.16 -2.50 -1.80
N ILE A 220 -3.28 -1.58 -0.86
CA ILE A 220 -3.40 -0.15 -1.16
C ILE A 220 -2.31 0.59 -0.40
N LEU A 221 -1.47 1.32 -1.15
CA LEU A 221 -0.49 2.23 -0.61
C LEU A 221 -0.88 3.65 -1.05
N ALA A 222 -1.37 4.45 -0.11
CA ALA A 222 -1.85 5.80 -0.38
C ALA A 222 -0.91 6.85 0.20
N THR A 223 -0.67 7.92 -0.54
CA THR A 223 0.03 9.08 0.01
C THR A 223 -0.93 9.97 0.78
N ALA A 224 -0.50 10.46 1.94
CA ALA A 224 -1.20 11.43 2.76
C ALA A 224 -0.34 12.69 2.95
N LEU A 225 -0.93 13.86 2.77
CA LEU A 225 -0.24 15.14 2.89
C LEU A 225 -0.39 15.69 4.31
N ILE A 226 0.70 16.15 4.88
CA ILE A 226 0.76 16.81 6.19
C ILE A 226 1.59 18.10 6.09
N GLU A 227 1.49 18.98 7.10
CA GLU A 227 2.27 20.22 7.14
C GLU A 227 2.13 21.11 5.88
N THR A 228 0.98 21.05 5.24
CA THR A 228 0.68 21.87 4.05
C THR A 228 0.24 23.29 4.37
N GLY A 229 0.05 23.60 5.67
CA GLY A 229 -0.60 24.82 6.15
C GLY A 229 -2.14 24.74 6.12
N SER A 230 -2.71 23.64 5.64
CA SER A 230 -4.15 23.38 5.63
C SER A 230 -4.55 22.48 6.78
N ARG A 231 -5.34 23.01 7.71
CA ARG A 231 -5.89 22.22 8.83
C ARG A 231 -6.78 21.06 8.38
N MET A 232 -7.39 21.16 7.20
CA MET A 232 -8.17 20.08 6.62
C MET A 232 -7.29 18.85 6.33
N ASP A 233 -6.07 19.04 5.83
CA ASP A 233 -5.17 17.94 5.49
C ASP A 233 -4.72 17.17 6.74
N ASP A 234 -4.45 17.91 7.82
CA ASP A 234 -4.08 17.29 9.10
C ASP A 234 -5.26 16.47 9.68
N VAL A 235 -6.48 16.97 9.55
CA VAL A 235 -7.68 16.23 9.98
C VAL A 235 -7.88 14.99 9.10
N ILE A 236 -7.73 15.10 7.78
CA ILE A 236 -7.83 13.95 6.89
C ILE A 236 -6.81 12.90 7.28
N TYR A 237 -5.54 13.27 7.48
CA TYR A 237 -4.51 12.33 7.90
C TYR A 237 -4.89 11.58 9.19
N GLU A 238 -5.28 12.30 10.24
CA GLU A 238 -5.67 11.69 11.52
C GLU A 238 -6.87 10.73 11.37
N GLU A 239 -7.84 11.05 10.52
CA GLU A 239 -9.01 10.21 10.25
C GLU A 239 -8.64 8.90 9.49
N PHE A 240 -7.58 8.91 8.68
CA PHE A 240 -7.11 7.72 7.97
C PHE A 240 -6.06 6.91 8.74
N LYS A 241 -5.31 7.52 9.65
CA LYS A 241 -4.30 6.87 10.48
C LYS A 241 -4.84 5.65 11.23
N GLY A 242 -6.07 5.76 11.77
CA GLY A 242 -6.73 4.64 12.44
C GLY A 242 -7.16 3.50 11.52
N THR A 243 -7.32 3.76 10.21
CA THR A 243 -7.76 2.76 9.21
C THR A 243 -6.57 1.98 8.64
N GLY A 244 -5.40 2.62 8.54
CA GLY A 244 -4.17 2.00 8.06
C GLY A 244 -3.59 0.97 9.03
N ASN A 245 -2.76 0.08 8.50
CA ASN A 245 -1.97 -0.88 9.26
C ASN A 245 -0.47 -0.86 8.91
N MET A 246 -0.04 0.13 8.14
CA MET A 246 1.35 0.45 7.83
C MET A 246 1.47 1.95 7.59
N GLU A 247 2.49 2.56 8.14
CA GLU A 247 2.84 3.97 7.90
C GLU A 247 4.33 4.09 7.56
N LEU A 248 4.63 4.89 6.55
CA LEU A 248 5.96 5.38 6.23
C LEU A 248 5.91 6.91 6.27
N VAL A 249 6.51 7.50 7.28
CA VAL A 249 6.47 8.94 7.51
C VAL A 249 7.74 9.58 6.97
N LEU A 250 7.60 10.57 6.09
CA LEU A 250 8.70 11.40 5.64
C LEU A 250 8.87 12.61 6.56
N ASP A 251 10.11 12.95 6.86
CA ASP A 251 10.47 14.05 7.75
C ASP A 251 10.96 15.26 6.97
N ARG A 252 10.41 16.44 7.30
CA ARG A 252 10.75 17.70 6.64
C ARG A 252 12.17 18.15 6.98
N LYS A 253 12.60 17.99 8.24
CA LYS A 253 13.93 18.45 8.69
C LYS A 253 15.05 17.65 8.04
N LEU A 254 14.87 16.32 7.90
CA LEU A 254 15.81 15.47 7.17
C LEU A 254 15.92 15.92 5.70
N SER A 255 14.78 16.20 5.06
CA SER A 255 14.72 16.69 3.68
C SER A 255 15.41 18.05 3.52
N GLU A 256 15.19 18.98 4.43
CA GLU A 256 15.83 20.31 4.44
C GLU A 256 17.35 20.19 4.62
N LYS A 257 17.83 19.23 5.41
CA LYS A 257 19.24 18.87 5.55
C LYS A 257 19.80 18.06 4.38
N ARG A 258 18.99 17.74 3.38
CA ARG A 258 19.33 16.87 2.24
C ARG A 258 19.76 15.45 2.62
N ILE A 259 19.24 14.94 3.73
CA ILE A 259 19.40 13.54 4.13
C ILE A 259 18.29 12.73 3.48
N PHE A 260 18.66 11.81 2.59
CA PHE A 260 17.70 10.96 1.86
C PHE A 260 18.08 9.48 1.95
N PRO A 261 17.07 8.58 2.08
CA PRO A 261 15.64 8.89 2.15
C PRO A 261 15.27 9.63 3.45
N ALA A 262 14.43 10.68 3.34
CA ALA A 262 14.02 11.49 4.48
C ALA A 262 12.94 10.79 5.32
N ILE A 263 13.22 9.57 5.77
CA ILE A 263 12.26 8.71 6.50
C ILE A 263 12.42 8.92 8.00
N ASP A 264 11.32 9.26 8.68
CA ASP A 264 11.23 9.23 10.14
C ASP A 264 11.08 7.78 10.61
N ILE A 265 12.17 7.21 11.08
CA ILE A 265 12.23 5.81 11.50
C ILE A 265 11.34 5.54 12.72
N LEU A 266 11.22 6.50 13.65
CA LEU A 266 10.42 6.32 14.86
C LEU A 266 8.92 6.27 14.58
N ARG A 267 8.46 7.04 13.60
CA ARG A 267 7.04 7.14 13.25
C ARG A 267 6.64 6.18 12.15
N SER A 268 7.59 5.47 11.55
CA SER A 268 7.34 4.51 10.47
C SER A 268 7.30 3.08 11.01
N GLY A 269 6.44 2.26 10.44
CA GLY A 269 6.33 0.85 10.83
C GLY A 269 5.09 0.16 10.25
N THR A 270 5.02 -1.15 10.44
CA THR A 270 3.91 -2.00 9.99
C THR A 270 3.34 -2.76 11.19
N ARG A 271 2.00 -2.77 11.31
CA ARG A 271 1.34 -3.62 12.31
C ARG A 271 1.45 -5.08 11.90
N ARG A 272 1.75 -5.95 12.88
CA ARG A 272 1.96 -7.37 12.66
C ARG A 272 3.10 -7.65 11.67
N ASP A 273 4.18 -6.86 11.74
CA ASP A 273 5.44 -7.11 11.04
C ASP A 273 6.05 -8.47 11.39
N ASP A 274 5.69 -9.03 12.54
CA ASP A 274 5.99 -10.40 12.96
C ASP A 274 5.55 -11.46 11.93
N LEU A 275 4.55 -11.17 11.11
CA LEU A 275 4.09 -12.06 10.03
C LEU A 275 4.87 -11.86 8.72
N LEU A 276 5.66 -10.81 8.61
CA LEU A 276 6.35 -10.39 7.38
C LEU A 276 7.88 -10.45 7.49
N LEU A 277 8.40 -10.31 8.70
CA LEU A 277 9.84 -10.32 8.99
C LEU A 277 10.27 -11.68 9.54
N SER A 278 11.47 -12.11 9.21
CA SER A 278 12.14 -13.20 9.90
C SER A 278 12.53 -12.77 11.33
N SER A 279 12.75 -13.74 12.22
CA SER A 279 13.17 -13.45 13.60
C SER A 279 14.44 -12.60 13.67
N ALA A 280 15.38 -12.79 12.73
CA ALA A 280 16.62 -12.04 12.67
C ALA A 280 16.40 -10.57 12.22
N GLU A 281 15.50 -10.36 11.27
CA GLU A 281 15.11 -9.03 10.81
C GLU A 281 14.34 -8.28 11.90
N ALA A 282 13.38 -8.93 12.56
CA ALA A 282 12.62 -8.34 13.67
C ALA A 282 13.54 -7.88 14.82
N GLU A 283 14.52 -8.71 15.20
CA GLU A 283 15.53 -8.35 16.21
C GLU A 283 16.34 -7.11 15.77
N ALA A 284 16.78 -7.05 14.51
CA ALA A 284 17.51 -5.91 13.99
C ALA A 284 16.67 -4.62 13.96
N VAL A 285 15.39 -4.73 13.57
CA VAL A 285 14.43 -3.63 13.56
C VAL A 285 14.19 -3.10 14.98
N ASP A 286 14.05 -3.98 15.96
CA ASP A 286 13.94 -3.59 17.37
C ASP A 286 15.17 -2.83 17.88
N ILE A 287 16.38 -3.25 17.49
CA ILE A 287 17.63 -2.54 17.84
C ILE A 287 17.63 -1.14 17.20
N VAL A 288 17.21 -1.02 15.95
CA VAL A 288 17.10 0.27 15.23
C VAL A 288 16.12 1.21 15.94
N HIS A 289 14.91 0.73 16.26
CA HIS A 289 13.91 1.54 16.95
C HIS A 289 14.35 1.97 18.36
N LYS A 290 14.98 1.09 19.11
CA LYS A 290 15.54 1.42 20.43
C LYS A 290 16.65 2.48 20.32
N ALA A 291 17.50 2.39 19.29
CA ALA A 291 18.56 3.36 19.07
C ALA A 291 18.04 4.75 18.68
N THR A 292 16.95 4.83 17.93
CA THR A 292 16.34 6.11 17.51
C THR A 292 15.55 6.81 18.61
N ASN A 293 15.17 6.08 19.67
CA ASN A 293 14.45 6.65 20.82
C ASN A 293 15.41 7.35 21.81
N THR A 294 16.19 8.31 21.33
CA THR A 294 17.21 9.04 22.08
C THR A 294 16.96 10.54 22.08
N GLN A 295 17.78 11.32 22.83
CA GLN A 295 17.69 12.78 22.87
C GLN A 295 18.04 13.47 21.54
N LYS A 296 18.75 12.76 20.61
CA LYS A 296 19.14 13.27 19.29
C LYS A 296 18.74 12.26 18.20
N PRO A 297 17.45 12.13 17.87
CA PRO A 297 16.98 11.16 16.88
C PRO A 297 17.62 11.38 15.50
N GLU A 298 17.82 12.64 15.08
CA GLU A 298 18.36 12.97 13.76
C GLU A 298 19.78 12.42 13.55
N ASP A 299 20.67 12.58 14.53
CA ASP A 299 22.05 12.07 14.46
C ASP A 299 22.07 10.52 14.39
N THR A 300 21.12 9.89 15.07
CA THR A 300 20.99 8.44 15.05
C THR A 300 20.45 7.94 13.71
N VAL A 301 19.47 8.64 13.13
CA VAL A 301 18.96 8.33 11.78
C VAL A 301 20.06 8.42 10.75
N GLU A 302 20.93 9.45 10.81
CA GLU A 302 22.09 9.56 9.91
C GLU A 302 23.02 8.35 10.02
N ARG A 303 23.35 7.91 11.25
CA ARG A 303 24.20 6.73 11.47
C ARG A 303 23.58 5.45 10.96
N ILE A 304 22.25 5.30 11.08
CA ILE A 304 21.52 4.16 10.55
C ILE A 304 21.57 4.17 9.02
N LEU A 305 21.30 5.32 8.39
CA LEU A 305 21.38 5.47 6.94
C LEU A 305 22.82 5.26 6.42
N ASP A 306 23.83 5.71 7.16
CA ASP A 306 25.23 5.42 6.86
C ASP A 306 25.54 3.92 6.89
N LEU A 307 24.95 3.18 7.83
CA LEU A 307 25.09 1.73 7.86
C LEU A 307 24.41 1.06 6.67
N PHE A 308 23.21 1.52 6.29
CA PHE A 308 22.58 1.07 5.05
C PHE A 308 23.46 1.35 3.81
N ALA A 309 24.09 2.52 3.75
CA ALA A 309 25.00 2.89 2.66
C ALA A 309 26.26 2.01 2.59
N LYS A 310 26.79 1.58 3.75
CA LYS A 310 28.00 0.74 3.87
C LYS A 310 27.73 -0.73 3.65
N THR A 311 26.48 -1.17 3.66
CA THR A 311 26.06 -2.56 3.48
C THR A 311 25.51 -2.79 2.06
N LYS A 312 25.76 -3.96 1.51
CA LYS A 312 25.34 -4.30 0.14
C LYS A 312 23.85 -4.60 0.04
N ASN A 313 23.29 -5.22 1.09
CA ASN A 313 21.91 -5.66 1.16
C ASN A 313 21.39 -5.68 2.60
N ASN A 314 20.10 -5.96 2.78
CA ASN A 314 19.45 -6.01 4.09
C ASN A 314 19.95 -7.19 4.94
N THR A 315 20.33 -8.29 4.34
CA THR A 315 20.93 -9.43 5.08
C THR A 315 22.20 -9.00 5.79
N GLU A 316 23.11 -8.33 5.10
CA GLU A 316 24.35 -7.82 5.69
C GLU A 316 24.08 -6.74 6.75
N PHE A 317 23.09 -5.85 6.48
CA PHE A 317 22.68 -4.85 7.47
C PHE A 317 22.17 -5.50 8.76
N VAL A 318 21.31 -6.50 8.66
CA VAL A 318 20.75 -7.25 9.80
C VAL A 318 21.87 -7.94 10.59
N GLU A 319 22.79 -8.61 9.92
CA GLU A 319 23.91 -9.29 10.58
C GLU A 319 24.80 -8.32 11.37
N ILE A 320 25.15 -7.18 10.76
CA ILE A 320 25.99 -6.17 11.42
C ILE A 320 25.27 -5.53 12.59
N THR A 321 23.97 -5.20 12.42
CA THR A 321 23.16 -4.58 13.47
C THR A 321 23.03 -5.52 14.69
N ARG A 322 22.77 -6.78 14.48
CA ARG A 322 22.68 -7.79 15.56
C ARG A 322 24.00 -8.00 16.28
N LYS A 323 25.14 -8.06 15.55
CA LYS A 323 26.47 -8.21 16.14
C LYS A 323 26.89 -7.02 16.99
N LYS A 324 26.52 -5.79 16.58
CA LYS A 324 26.84 -4.58 17.33
C LYS A 324 25.97 -4.38 18.57
N GLY A 325 24.72 -4.82 18.53
CA GLY A 325 23.75 -4.71 19.63
C GLY A 325 23.31 -3.26 19.97
N SER A 326 23.98 -2.25 19.44
CA SER A 326 23.63 -0.83 19.61
C SER A 326 24.27 0.05 18.53
N PHE A 327 23.72 1.26 18.34
CA PHE A 327 24.23 2.32 17.45
C PHE A 327 24.98 3.44 18.23
N TYR A 328 25.34 3.20 19.47
CA TYR A 328 26.07 4.15 20.34
C TYR A 328 27.57 4.06 20.17
#